data_835bc9c14bf3e8ceffb9521e13ec2adb
#
_entry.id   835bc9c14bf3e8ceffb9521e13ec2adb
#
_cell.length_a   1.000
_cell.length_b   1.000
_cell.length_c   1.000
_cell.angle_alpha   90.00
_cell.angle_beta   90.00
_cell.angle_gamma   90.00
#
_symmetry.space_group_name_H-M   'P 1'
#
loop_
_entity.id
_entity.type
_entity.pdbx_description
1 polymer ?
#
loop_
_entity_poly.entity_id
_entity_poly.type
_entity_poly.pdbx_seq_one_letter_code
_entity_poly.pdbx_strand_id
1 'polypeptide(L)'
;MKRQLITALFCFVIGFFVTANAVAENQKYKLTITGASPGGLWSLLGAGIDSAVRAGYPGSFVTYQTSGGGLANVGIVSKGGAELGIVHNVELKAAVQGSAPFKSPVTNLRAIAYLYNWAPMQLIMNKKFANKYGINNVADLVREKPPVRFAVNTRGNMVQEVNKEILSAYGVSYDDVKSWGGQILYAASKEQGDFLGDGRIDMFGNGVFAPHKSIIKASRVVDVIMLELSVEASQKVANKTGADPYIVKQESYAWLNKDIRTVALGAELVVNDSMSEQIAYDITKTLVENIDKMRGVHKSMKSLTPEMMASQNVIQYHPGAIRYYKEVGLIK
;
A
#
# COMPACT_ATOMS: atom_id res chain seq x y z
N MET A 1 20.89 -46.47 82.04
CA MET A 1 21.38 -46.91 80.74
C MET A 1 20.19 -46.97 79.77
N LYS A 2 19.89 -45.93 79.03
CA LYS A 2 18.90 -45.96 77.89
C LYS A 2 19.44 -45.06 76.80
N ARG A 3 19.81 -45.64 75.65
CA ARG A 3 20.17 -45.01 74.40
C ARG A 3 18.87 -44.48 73.73
N GLN A 4 18.80 -43.22 73.47
CA GLN A 4 17.77 -42.63 72.65
C GLN A 4 18.29 -42.54 71.22
N LEU A 5 17.58 -43.17 70.27
CA LEU A 5 17.73 -42.98 68.82
C LEU A 5 17.05 -41.67 68.43
N ILE A 6 17.79 -40.80 67.78
CA ILE A 6 17.24 -39.61 67.10
C ILE A 6 17.09 -39.99 65.63
N THR A 7 15.84 -40.09 65.18
CA THR A 7 15.47 -40.30 63.80
C THR A 7 15.37 -38.87 63.15
N ALA A 8 16.30 -38.55 62.26
CA ALA A 8 16.22 -37.35 61.43
C ALA A 8 15.26 -37.55 60.25
N LEU A 9 14.18 -36.80 60.24
CA LEU A 9 13.23 -36.76 59.15
C LEU A 9 13.72 -35.79 58.04
N PHE A 10 14.22 -36.34 56.93
CA PHE A 10 14.62 -35.58 55.74
C PHE A 10 13.38 -35.28 54.90
N CYS A 11 12.80 -34.07 54.98
CA CYS A 11 11.77 -33.59 54.10
C CYS A 11 12.37 -33.27 52.74
N PHE A 12 12.13 -34.11 51.74
CA PHE A 12 12.49 -33.86 50.35
C PHE A 12 11.42 -32.94 49.76
N VAL A 13 11.74 -31.64 49.65
CA VAL A 13 10.90 -30.67 48.92
C VAL A 13 11.19 -30.86 47.43
N ILE A 14 10.37 -31.60 46.74
CA ILE A 14 10.35 -31.68 45.28
C ILE A 14 9.65 -30.42 44.77
N GLY A 15 10.45 -29.42 44.41
CA GLY A 15 9.98 -28.25 43.71
C GLY A 15 9.47 -28.64 42.31
N PHE A 16 8.17 -28.60 42.10
CA PHE A 16 7.56 -28.67 40.78
C PHE A 16 7.89 -27.36 40.05
N PHE A 17 8.94 -27.38 39.24
CA PHE A 17 9.09 -26.39 38.16
C PHE A 17 8.09 -26.78 37.07
N VAL A 18 6.90 -26.26 37.16
CA VAL A 18 5.96 -26.24 36.03
C VAL A 18 6.52 -25.25 35.03
N THR A 19 7.22 -25.75 34.02
CA THR A 19 7.62 -24.94 32.87
C THR A 19 6.39 -24.48 32.13
N ALA A 20 6.14 -23.15 32.16
CA ALA A 20 5.04 -22.48 31.47
C ALA A 20 5.29 -22.43 29.94
N ASN A 21 5.68 -23.54 29.32
CA ASN A 21 5.93 -23.64 27.87
C ASN A 21 4.88 -24.45 27.09
N ALA A 22 3.70 -24.71 27.66
CA ALA A 22 2.74 -25.64 27.06
C ALA A 22 1.48 -24.98 26.47
N VAL A 23 1.42 -23.64 26.31
CA VAL A 23 0.18 -22.98 25.82
C VAL A 23 0.25 -22.48 24.37
N ALA A 24 1.44 -22.52 23.73
CA ALA A 24 1.57 -22.05 22.34
C ALA A 24 1.16 -23.09 21.26
N GLU A 25 0.85 -24.32 21.63
CA GLU A 25 0.83 -25.47 20.69
C GLU A 25 -0.47 -25.67 19.91
N ASN A 26 -1.52 -24.85 20.10
CA ASN A 26 -2.80 -25.04 19.41
C ASN A 26 -3.55 -23.78 18.97
N GLN A 27 -2.91 -22.61 18.98
CA GLN A 27 -3.59 -21.40 18.50
C GLN A 27 -3.76 -21.47 16.98
N LYS A 28 -5.01 -21.43 16.50
CA LYS A 28 -5.36 -21.44 15.08
C LYS A 28 -6.19 -20.22 14.75
N TYR A 29 -5.82 -19.56 13.68
CA TYR A 29 -6.52 -18.38 13.17
C TYR A 29 -7.31 -18.71 11.90
N LYS A 30 -8.56 -18.28 11.86
CA LYS A 30 -9.42 -18.29 10.67
C LYS A 30 -9.80 -16.85 10.40
N LEU A 31 -9.09 -16.22 9.46
CA LEU A 31 -9.20 -14.79 9.19
C LEU A 31 -9.64 -14.57 7.74
N THR A 32 -10.28 -13.45 7.50
CA THR A 32 -10.60 -12.94 6.17
C THR A 32 -9.80 -11.68 5.92
N ILE A 33 -9.15 -11.60 4.76
CA ILE A 33 -8.49 -10.40 4.28
C ILE A 33 -9.23 -9.86 3.06
N THR A 34 -9.65 -8.59 3.11
CA THR A 34 -10.25 -7.92 1.98
C THR A 34 -9.19 -7.18 1.17
N GLY A 35 -9.24 -7.32 -0.16
CA GLY A 35 -8.28 -6.69 -1.08
C GLY A 35 -8.96 -6.03 -2.27
N ALA A 36 -8.51 -6.33 -3.48
CA ALA A 36 -9.08 -5.82 -4.72
C ALA A 36 -9.35 -6.98 -5.69
N SER A 37 -9.36 -6.70 -6.99
CA SER A 37 -9.62 -7.71 -8.03
C SER A 37 -8.63 -8.87 -7.99
N PRO A 38 -9.05 -10.10 -8.34
CA PRO A 38 -8.18 -11.27 -8.41
C PRO A 38 -7.04 -11.05 -9.43
N GLY A 39 -5.89 -11.70 -9.19
CA GLY A 39 -4.72 -11.64 -10.08
C GLY A 39 -3.94 -10.34 -10.04
N GLY A 40 -4.35 -9.37 -9.22
CA GLY A 40 -3.57 -8.17 -8.89
C GLY A 40 -2.58 -8.41 -7.75
N LEU A 41 -1.72 -7.42 -7.48
CA LEU A 41 -0.73 -7.53 -6.39
C LEU A 41 -1.39 -7.83 -5.03
N TRP A 42 -2.53 -7.23 -4.72
CA TRP A 42 -3.18 -7.43 -3.43
C TRP A 42 -3.69 -8.84 -3.21
N SER A 43 -4.11 -9.54 -4.28
CA SER A 43 -4.44 -10.96 -4.16
C SER A 43 -3.20 -11.84 -3.94
N LEU A 44 -2.06 -11.46 -4.53
CA LEU A 44 -0.79 -12.13 -4.28
C LEU A 44 -0.29 -11.86 -2.84
N LEU A 45 -0.42 -10.62 -2.37
CA LEU A 45 -0.12 -10.27 -0.96
C LEU A 45 -1.02 -11.04 0.02
N GLY A 46 -2.31 -11.16 -0.28
CA GLY A 46 -3.22 -11.99 0.52
C GLY A 46 -2.73 -13.44 0.63
N ALA A 47 -2.26 -14.03 -0.47
CA ALA A 47 -1.67 -15.37 -0.46
C ALA A 47 -0.34 -15.45 0.32
N GLY A 48 0.48 -14.38 0.25
CA GLY A 48 1.72 -14.27 1.04
C GLY A 48 1.43 -14.17 2.54
N ILE A 49 0.43 -13.36 2.92
CA ILE A 49 -0.03 -13.22 4.30
C ILE A 49 -0.59 -14.56 4.82
N ASP A 50 -1.43 -15.27 4.04
CA ASP A 50 -1.90 -16.61 4.39
C ASP A 50 -0.73 -17.57 4.63
N SER A 51 0.25 -17.56 3.72
CA SER A 51 1.43 -18.42 3.83
C SER A 51 2.28 -18.10 5.07
N ALA A 52 2.42 -16.81 5.42
CA ALA A 52 3.13 -16.40 6.63
C ALA A 52 2.37 -16.83 7.90
N VAL A 53 1.04 -16.61 7.94
CA VAL A 53 0.21 -16.99 9.09
C VAL A 53 0.21 -18.51 9.30
N ARG A 54 0.15 -19.31 8.22
CA ARG A 54 0.26 -20.78 8.31
C ARG A 54 1.62 -21.24 8.80
N ALA A 55 2.68 -20.53 8.43
CA ALA A 55 4.05 -20.88 8.88
C ALA A 55 4.23 -20.63 10.37
N GLY A 56 3.71 -19.54 10.92
CA GLY A 56 3.78 -19.24 12.35
C GLY A 56 2.75 -20.03 13.19
N TYR A 57 1.58 -20.30 12.61
CA TYR A 57 0.44 -20.95 13.31
C TYR A 57 -0.14 -22.09 12.45
N PRO A 58 0.44 -23.30 12.50
CA PRO A 58 0.00 -24.43 11.69
C PRO A 58 -1.50 -24.77 11.89
N GLY A 59 -2.21 -24.95 10.78
CA GLY A 59 -3.66 -25.16 10.77
C GLY A 59 -4.50 -23.88 10.75
N SER A 60 -3.85 -22.70 10.74
CA SER A 60 -4.50 -21.42 10.45
C SER A 60 -4.68 -21.20 8.95
N PHE A 61 -5.54 -20.26 8.57
CA PHE A 61 -5.69 -19.79 7.20
C PHE A 61 -6.23 -18.35 7.15
N VAL A 62 -5.85 -17.64 6.07
CA VAL A 62 -6.38 -16.32 5.74
C VAL A 62 -7.07 -16.38 4.38
N THR A 63 -8.38 -16.27 4.37
CA THR A 63 -9.19 -16.30 3.15
C THR A 63 -9.18 -14.93 2.49
N TYR A 64 -8.77 -14.87 1.20
CA TYR A 64 -8.81 -13.63 0.43
C TYR A 64 -10.21 -13.35 -0.09
N GLN A 65 -10.76 -12.20 0.25
CA GLN A 65 -12.04 -11.69 -0.23
C GLN A 65 -11.81 -10.55 -1.22
N THR A 66 -12.38 -10.65 -2.41
CA THR A 66 -12.35 -9.57 -3.40
C THR A 66 -13.26 -8.43 -3.00
N SER A 67 -12.89 -7.20 -3.35
CA SER A 67 -13.69 -6.01 -3.10
C SER A 67 -13.51 -4.96 -4.21
N GLY A 68 -14.13 -3.81 -4.03
CA GLY A 68 -13.95 -2.62 -4.88
C GLY A 68 -12.61 -1.89 -4.70
N GLY A 69 -11.70 -2.40 -3.85
CA GLY A 69 -10.40 -1.77 -3.54
C GLY A 69 -10.38 -1.07 -2.20
N GLY A 70 -9.37 -0.24 -1.96
CA GLY A 70 -9.07 0.30 -0.64
C GLY A 70 -10.19 1.10 0.01
N LEU A 71 -10.92 1.93 -0.74
CA LEU A 71 -12.08 2.64 -0.21
C LEU A 71 -13.15 1.69 0.33
N ALA A 72 -13.44 0.60 -0.41
CA ALA A 72 -14.36 -0.43 0.05
C ALA A 72 -13.81 -1.16 1.28
N ASN A 73 -12.50 -1.46 1.29
CA ASN A 73 -11.82 -2.16 2.38
C ASN A 73 -11.87 -1.36 3.69
N VAL A 74 -11.69 -0.04 3.65
CA VAL A 74 -11.91 0.83 4.80
C VAL A 74 -13.30 0.60 5.40
N GLY A 75 -14.34 0.62 4.55
CA GLY A 75 -15.72 0.40 5.00
C GLY A 75 -15.98 -1.01 5.53
N ILE A 76 -15.40 -2.03 4.90
CA ILE A 76 -15.58 -3.44 5.29
C ILE A 76 -14.91 -3.69 6.65
N VAL A 77 -13.63 -3.31 6.82
CA VAL A 77 -12.88 -3.55 8.06
C VAL A 77 -13.42 -2.70 9.21
N SER A 78 -13.74 -1.43 8.98
CA SER A 78 -14.31 -0.56 10.02
C SER A 78 -15.65 -1.04 10.57
N LYS A 79 -16.41 -1.83 9.79
CA LYS A 79 -17.69 -2.43 10.19
C LYS A 79 -17.56 -3.88 10.65
N GLY A 80 -16.36 -4.44 10.73
CA GLY A 80 -16.12 -5.82 11.13
C GLY A 80 -16.52 -6.87 10.07
N GLY A 81 -16.62 -6.47 8.80
CA GLY A 81 -16.95 -7.39 7.70
C GLY A 81 -15.77 -8.24 7.22
N ALA A 82 -14.56 -7.91 7.63
CA ALA A 82 -13.34 -8.71 7.50
C ALA A 82 -12.37 -8.34 8.62
N GLU A 83 -11.54 -9.28 9.05
CA GLU A 83 -10.56 -9.05 10.11
C GLU A 83 -9.39 -8.19 9.61
N LEU A 84 -8.99 -8.38 8.36
CA LEU A 84 -7.84 -7.71 7.73
C LEU A 84 -8.27 -6.99 6.45
N GLY A 85 -7.59 -5.90 6.14
CA GLY A 85 -7.79 -5.21 4.86
C GLY A 85 -6.49 -4.62 4.31
N ILE A 86 -6.35 -4.62 2.98
CA ILE A 86 -5.28 -3.89 2.31
C ILE A 86 -5.84 -2.55 1.84
N VAL A 87 -5.21 -1.44 2.25
CA VAL A 87 -5.67 -0.07 1.96
C VAL A 87 -4.46 0.78 1.58
N HIS A 88 -4.57 1.64 0.58
CA HIS A 88 -3.50 2.59 0.32
C HIS A 88 -3.45 3.70 1.39
N ASN A 89 -2.26 4.22 1.63
CA ASN A 89 -2.02 5.35 2.52
C ASN A 89 -2.91 6.57 2.17
N VAL A 90 -3.14 6.84 0.88
CA VAL A 90 -4.00 7.94 0.42
C VAL A 90 -5.48 7.74 0.78
N GLU A 91 -5.96 6.51 0.74
CA GLU A 91 -7.33 6.14 1.14
C GLU A 91 -7.49 6.24 2.66
N LEU A 92 -6.48 5.79 3.42
CA LEU A 92 -6.45 5.92 4.87
C LEU A 92 -6.42 7.38 5.31
N LYS A 93 -5.62 8.21 4.65
CA LYS A 93 -5.57 9.65 4.92
C LYS A 93 -6.95 10.30 4.74
N ALA A 94 -7.61 10.02 3.61
CA ALA A 94 -8.96 10.51 3.34
C ALA A 94 -9.96 10.00 4.39
N ALA A 95 -9.87 8.73 4.78
CA ALA A 95 -10.74 8.12 5.78
C ALA A 95 -10.59 8.79 7.16
N VAL A 96 -9.37 8.95 7.64
CA VAL A 96 -9.10 9.57 8.95
C VAL A 96 -9.55 11.03 8.99
N GLN A 97 -9.40 11.75 7.89
CA GLN A 97 -9.84 13.15 7.78
C GLN A 97 -11.34 13.31 7.53
N GLY A 98 -12.05 12.22 7.18
CA GLY A 98 -13.44 12.31 6.74
C GLY A 98 -13.60 13.11 5.45
N SER A 99 -12.52 13.23 4.65
CA SER A 99 -12.58 13.92 3.36
C SER A 99 -13.14 13.00 2.27
N ALA A 100 -13.66 13.59 1.20
CA ALA A 100 -14.31 12.83 0.13
C ALA A 100 -13.45 11.65 -0.35
N PRO A 101 -14.06 10.48 -0.56
CA PRO A 101 -15.50 10.22 -0.61
C PRO A 101 -16.16 9.90 0.76
N PHE A 102 -15.41 9.98 1.86
CA PHE A 102 -15.94 9.76 3.20
C PHE A 102 -16.76 10.99 3.65
N LYS A 103 -17.82 10.74 4.41
CA LYS A 103 -18.70 11.80 4.95
C LYS A 103 -18.32 12.21 6.38
N SER A 104 -17.53 11.40 7.03
CA SER A 104 -17.04 11.62 8.42
C SER A 104 -15.75 10.83 8.63
N PRO A 105 -14.93 11.23 9.62
CA PRO A 105 -13.71 10.50 9.99
C PRO A 105 -14.01 9.05 10.37
N VAL A 106 -13.15 8.14 9.89
CA VAL A 106 -13.10 6.73 10.30
C VAL A 106 -11.98 6.59 11.32
N THR A 107 -12.32 6.35 12.59
CA THR A 107 -11.37 6.41 13.71
C THR A 107 -10.99 5.05 14.29
N ASN A 108 -11.70 3.99 13.90
CA ASN A 108 -11.58 2.65 14.45
C ASN A 108 -10.72 1.69 13.60
N LEU A 109 -9.84 2.22 12.76
CA LEU A 109 -8.82 1.43 12.06
C LEU A 109 -7.46 1.56 12.74
N ARG A 110 -6.69 0.46 12.73
CA ARG A 110 -5.31 0.39 13.19
C ARG A 110 -4.45 -0.31 12.18
N ALA A 111 -3.18 0.10 12.07
CA ALA A 111 -2.21 -0.56 11.20
C ALA A 111 -1.64 -1.81 11.86
N ILE A 112 -1.40 -2.83 11.06
CA ILE A 112 -0.58 -4.00 11.41
C ILE A 112 0.80 -3.85 10.76
N ALA A 113 0.87 -3.50 9.48
CA ALA A 113 2.13 -3.38 8.74
C ALA A 113 1.99 -2.46 7.54
N TYR A 114 3.04 -1.70 7.25
CA TYR A 114 3.20 -1.04 5.96
C TYR A 114 3.76 -2.06 4.96
N LEU A 115 3.01 -2.34 3.91
CA LEU A 115 3.35 -3.43 2.98
C LEU A 115 4.30 -2.97 1.86
N TYR A 116 4.16 -1.73 1.40
CA TYR A 116 5.03 -1.10 0.41
C TYR A 116 4.73 0.40 0.29
N ASN A 117 5.70 1.18 -0.24
CA ASN A 117 5.54 2.60 -0.56
C ASN A 117 6.10 2.98 -1.95
N TRP A 118 6.20 2.02 -2.86
CA TRP A 118 6.84 2.18 -4.17
C TRP A 118 5.93 1.88 -5.36
N ALA A 119 4.65 2.32 -5.29
CA ALA A 119 3.76 2.38 -6.44
C ALA A 119 3.68 3.82 -6.97
N PRO A 120 4.68 4.30 -7.75
CA PRO A 120 4.75 5.70 -8.16
C PRO A 120 3.61 6.07 -9.11
N MET A 121 3.14 7.31 -8.96
CA MET A 121 2.33 7.97 -9.96
C MET A 121 3.18 8.21 -11.21
N GLN A 122 2.80 7.61 -12.32
CA GLN A 122 3.51 7.71 -13.59
C GLN A 122 2.62 8.46 -14.59
N LEU A 123 3.03 9.66 -14.93
CA LEU A 123 2.36 10.53 -15.90
C LEU A 123 3.01 10.30 -17.26
N ILE A 124 2.41 9.45 -18.05
CA ILE A 124 2.95 9.02 -19.36
C ILE A 124 2.28 9.82 -20.48
N MET A 125 3.08 10.47 -21.32
CA MET A 125 2.61 11.29 -22.43
C MET A 125 3.21 10.78 -23.76
N ASN A 126 2.41 10.83 -24.83
CA ASN A 126 2.87 10.59 -26.20
C ASN A 126 3.96 11.62 -26.57
N LYS A 127 5.13 11.16 -26.97
CA LYS A 127 6.29 12.01 -27.28
C LYS A 127 6.04 12.99 -28.44
N LYS A 128 5.27 12.56 -29.46
CA LYS A 128 4.90 13.44 -30.59
C LYS A 128 4.01 14.60 -30.11
N PHE A 129 3.06 14.32 -29.20
CA PHE A 129 2.25 15.37 -28.60
C PHE A 129 3.10 16.31 -27.74
N ALA A 130 3.97 15.75 -26.89
CA ALA A 130 4.88 16.52 -26.04
C ALA A 130 5.76 17.47 -26.86
N ASN A 131 6.39 16.95 -27.92
CA ASN A 131 7.25 17.75 -28.82
C ASN A 131 6.49 18.87 -29.53
N LYS A 132 5.23 18.60 -29.96
CA LYS A 132 4.40 19.60 -30.64
C LYS A 132 4.13 20.83 -29.77
N TYR A 133 4.01 20.64 -28.47
CA TYR A 133 3.69 21.71 -27.51
C TYR A 133 4.85 22.09 -26.58
N GLY A 134 6.06 21.55 -26.78
CA GLY A 134 7.22 21.89 -25.96
C GLY A 134 7.15 21.38 -24.51
N ILE A 135 6.49 20.25 -24.27
CA ILE A 135 6.21 19.72 -22.92
C ILE A 135 7.29 18.71 -22.54
N ASN A 136 7.98 18.94 -21.41
CA ASN A 136 8.99 18.03 -20.84
C ASN A 136 8.68 17.63 -19.39
N ASN A 137 7.79 18.36 -18.72
CA ASN A 137 7.39 18.16 -17.33
C ASN A 137 5.98 18.70 -17.10
N VAL A 138 5.42 18.55 -15.90
CA VAL A 138 4.05 18.99 -15.59
C VAL A 138 3.95 20.53 -15.59
N ALA A 139 5.01 21.25 -15.21
CA ALA A 139 4.98 22.71 -15.25
C ALA A 139 4.86 23.25 -16.69
N ASP A 140 5.53 22.59 -17.65
CA ASP A 140 5.38 22.94 -19.08
C ASP A 140 3.94 22.67 -19.55
N LEU A 141 3.35 21.53 -19.21
CA LEU A 141 1.95 21.22 -19.54
C LEU A 141 0.98 22.31 -19.08
N VAL A 142 1.19 22.80 -17.85
CA VAL A 142 0.36 23.84 -17.26
C VAL A 142 0.61 25.21 -17.92
N ARG A 143 1.84 25.52 -18.28
CA ARG A 143 2.21 26.78 -18.94
C ARG A 143 1.66 26.87 -20.38
N GLU A 144 1.84 25.79 -21.15
CA GLU A 144 1.48 25.74 -22.58
C GLU A 144 -0.02 25.52 -22.83
N LYS A 145 -0.76 24.98 -21.84
CA LYS A 145 -2.20 24.76 -21.90
C LYS A 145 -2.71 24.07 -23.17
N PRO A 146 -2.10 22.95 -23.59
CA PRO A 146 -2.50 22.27 -24.82
C PRO A 146 -3.86 21.60 -24.67
N PRO A 147 -4.58 21.31 -25.76
CA PRO A 147 -5.85 20.57 -25.74
C PRO A 147 -5.62 19.08 -25.48
N VAL A 148 -5.06 18.72 -24.29
CA VAL A 148 -4.64 17.37 -23.95
C VAL A 148 -5.82 16.47 -23.60
N ARG A 149 -5.85 15.27 -24.19
CA ARG A 149 -6.75 14.18 -23.79
C ARG A 149 -6.05 13.37 -22.70
N PHE A 150 -6.43 13.62 -21.46
CA PHE A 150 -5.80 13.04 -20.27
C PHE A 150 -6.66 11.93 -19.68
N ALA A 151 -6.19 10.69 -19.70
CA ALA A 151 -6.83 9.59 -19.02
C ALA A 151 -6.34 9.50 -17.56
N VAL A 152 -7.26 9.59 -16.64
CA VAL A 152 -7.09 9.33 -15.22
C VAL A 152 -7.73 7.98 -14.87
N ASN A 153 -7.54 7.46 -13.65
CA ASN A 153 -8.14 6.17 -13.31
C ASN A 153 -9.67 6.25 -13.25
N THR A 154 -10.34 5.12 -13.02
CA THR A 154 -11.81 5.05 -12.93
C THR A 154 -12.36 5.99 -11.86
N ARG A 155 -13.60 6.46 -12.04
CA ARG A 155 -14.28 7.34 -11.06
C ARG A 155 -14.37 6.66 -9.70
N GLY A 156 -14.07 7.40 -8.64
CA GLY A 156 -14.04 6.88 -7.26
C GLY A 156 -12.79 6.10 -6.90
N ASN A 157 -11.82 5.96 -7.80
CA ASN A 157 -10.52 5.41 -7.48
C ASN A 157 -9.58 6.52 -6.97
N MET A 158 -8.87 6.29 -5.86
CA MET A 158 -7.99 7.31 -5.28
C MET A 158 -6.82 7.72 -6.18
N VAL A 159 -6.37 6.88 -7.10
CA VAL A 159 -5.37 7.26 -8.12
C VAL A 159 -5.89 8.42 -8.99
N GLN A 160 -7.19 8.45 -9.29
CA GLN A 160 -7.82 9.56 -10.00
C GLN A 160 -7.78 10.85 -9.16
N GLU A 161 -8.04 10.76 -7.85
CA GLU A 161 -7.93 11.92 -6.95
C GLU A 161 -6.47 12.41 -6.83
N VAL A 162 -5.48 11.51 -6.77
CA VAL A 162 -4.06 11.90 -6.78
C VAL A 162 -3.67 12.62 -8.08
N ASN A 163 -4.18 12.19 -9.25
CA ASN A 163 -3.99 12.93 -10.51
C ASN A 163 -4.58 14.35 -10.44
N LYS A 164 -5.75 14.50 -9.83
CA LYS A 164 -6.38 15.80 -9.59
C LYS A 164 -5.53 16.69 -8.69
N GLU A 165 -5.00 16.14 -7.59
CA GLU A 165 -4.13 16.86 -6.67
C GLU A 165 -2.77 17.20 -7.30
N ILE A 166 -2.24 16.37 -8.21
CA ILE A 166 -1.04 16.71 -8.99
C ILE A 166 -1.27 17.99 -9.81
N LEU A 167 -2.38 18.09 -10.55
CA LEU A 167 -2.69 19.31 -11.29
C LEU A 167 -2.96 20.49 -10.35
N SER A 168 -3.68 20.26 -9.25
CA SER A 168 -3.98 21.28 -8.23
C SER A 168 -2.72 21.88 -7.61
N ALA A 169 -1.64 21.08 -7.45
CA ALA A 169 -0.35 21.57 -6.95
C ALA A 169 0.28 22.65 -7.83
N TYR A 170 -0.12 22.70 -9.11
CA TYR A 170 0.25 23.74 -10.09
C TYR A 170 -0.86 24.77 -10.33
N GLY A 171 -1.92 24.76 -9.50
CA GLY A 171 -3.05 25.71 -9.61
C GLY A 171 -4.03 25.41 -10.74
N VAL A 172 -4.09 24.16 -11.22
CA VAL A 172 -4.92 23.73 -12.35
C VAL A 172 -5.94 22.68 -11.91
N SER A 173 -7.17 22.83 -12.36
CA SER A 173 -8.27 21.87 -12.18
C SER A 173 -8.52 21.06 -13.46
N TYR A 174 -9.36 20.03 -13.35
CA TYR A 174 -9.84 19.30 -14.54
C TYR A 174 -10.70 20.18 -15.47
N ASP A 175 -11.38 21.19 -14.93
CA ASP A 175 -12.17 22.12 -15.73
C ASP A 175 -11.28 23.11 -16.50
N ASP A 176 -10.13 23.49 -15.93
CA ASP A 176 -9.13 24.25 -16.68
C ASP A 176 -8.61 23.45 -17.87
N VAL A 177 -8.28 22.17 -17.69
CA VAL A 177 -7.86 21.30 -18.81
C VAL A 177 -8.92 21.25 -19.92
N LYS A 178 -10.21 21.18 -19.55
CA LYS A 178 -11.31 21.24 -20.54
C LYS A 178 -11.38 22.61 -21.24
N SER A 179 -11.15 23.70 -20.49
CA SER A 179 -11.15 25.06 -21.05
C SER A 179 -10.04 25.28 -22.08
N TRP A 180 -8.93 24.49 -22.01
CA TRP A 180 -7.86 24.49 -23.03
C TRP A 180 -8.26 23.73 -24.31
N GLY A 181 -9.47 23.18 -24.37
CA GLY A 181 -9.95 22.29 -25.43
C GLY A 181 -9.55 20.82 -25.22
N GLY A 182 -9.00 20.49 -24.04
CA GLY A 182 -8.65 19.15 -23.63
C GLY A 182 -9.83 18.35 -23.11
N GLN A 183 -9.56 17.10 -22.68
CA GLN A 183 -10.57 16.19 -22.15
C GLN A 183 -10.00 15.38 -20.98
N ILE A 184 -10.83 15.11 -19.97
CA ILE A 184 -10.53 14.15 -18.89
C ILE A 184 -11.33 12.87 -19.16
N LEU A 185 -10.60 11.76 -19.35
CA LEU A 185 -11.17 10.44 -19.60
C LEU A 185 -10.94 9.54 -18.36
N TYR A 186 -11.95 8.73 -18.03
CA TYR A 186 -11.88 7.79 -16.92
C TYR A 186 -11.72 6.39 -17.47
N ALA A 187 -10.56 5.76 -17.20
CA ALA A 187 -10.23 4.45 -17.75
C ALA A 187 -9.35 3.65 -16.77
N ALA A 188 -9.57 2.34 -16.70
CA ALA A 188 -8.74 1.44 -15.90
C ALA A 188 -7.31 1.35 -16.46
N SER A 189 -6.34 0.94 -15.61
CA SER A 189 -4.90 0.94 -15.94
C SER A 189 -4.55 0.23 -17.25
N LYS A 190 -5.24 -0.89 -17.56
CA LYS A 190 -5.01 -1.62 -18.81
C LYS A 190 -5.48 -0.82 -20.01
N GLU A 191 -6.67 -0.23 -19.92
CA GLU A 191 -7.29 0.56 -20.99
C GLU A 191 -6.49 1.83 -21.29
N GLN A 192 -5.92 2.48 -20.27
CA GLN A 192 -5.09 3.68 -20.43
C GLN A 192 -3.90 3.42 -21.37
N GLY A 193 -3.19 2.29 -21.19
CA GLY A 193 -2.08 1.91 -22.05
C GLY A 193 -2.52 1.62 -23.49
N ASP A 194 -3.66 0.94 -23.66
CA ASP A 194 -4.23 0.65 -24.98
C ASP A 194 -4.67 1.95 -25.66
N PHE A 195 -5.38 2.84 -24.98
CA PHE A 195 -5.82 4.13 -25.53
C PHE A 195 -4.67 5.04 -25.96
N LEU A 196 -3.55 5.03 -25.23
CA LEU A 196 -2.36 5.79 -25.64
C LEU A 196 -1.74 5.20 -26.91
N GLY A 197 -1.60 3.87 -26.98
CA GLY A 197 -1.10 3.17 -28.17
C GLY A 197 -1.98 3.39 -29.41
N ASP A 198 -3.31 3.42 -29.24
CA ASP A 198 -4.29 3.64 -30.29
C ASP A 198 -4.45 5.13 -30.67
N GLY A 199 -3.76 6.06 -30.00
CA GLY A 199 -3.87 7.51 -30.21
C GLY A 199 -5.22 8.11 -29.79
N ARG A 200 -5.98 7.42 -28.93
CA ARG A 200 -7.26 7.91 -28.38
C ARG A 200 -7.07 8.92 -27.25
N ILE A 201 -5.92 8.89 -26.58
CA ILE A 201 -5.48 9.85 -25.56
C ILE A 201 -4.07 10.33 -25.87
N ASP A 202 -3.69 11.46 -25.25
CA ASP A 202 -2.36 12.06 -25.39
C ASP A 202 -1.48 11.77 -24.16
N MET A 203 -2.09 11.58 -22.98
CA MET A 203 -1.42 11.18 -21.77
C MET A 203 -2.34 10.40 -20.83
N PHE A 204 -1.72 9.70 -19.89
CA PHE A 204 -2.41 9.12 -18.74
C PHE A 204 -1.59 9.25 -17.46
N GLY A 205 -2.27 9.20 -16.31
CA GLY A 205 -1.66 9.15 -14.98
C GLY A 205 -2.11 7.93 -14.20
N ASN A 206 -1.15 7.12 -13.71
CA ASN A 206 -1.48 5.91 -12.95
C ASN A 206 -0.46 5.63 -11.85
N GLY A 207 -0.95 5.20 -10.68
CA GLY A 207 -0.16 4.76 -9.53
C GLY A 207 0.08 3.24 -9.61
N VAL A 208 1.22 2.83 -10.15
CA VAL A 208 1.58 1.43 -10.38
C VAL A 208 3.08 1.21 -10.21
N PHE A 209 3.49 -0.01 -9.90
CA PHE A 209 4.91 -0.34 -9.84
C PHE A 209 5.65 -0.03 -11.14
N ALA A 210 6.89 0.44 -11.02
CA ALA A 210 7.80 0.62 -12.15
C ALA A 210 8.83 -0.53 -12.17
N PRO A 211 9.02 -1.22 -13.33
CA PRO A 211 8.29 -1.09 -14.58
C PRO A 211 6.89 -1.74 -14.55
N HIS A 212 5.94 -1.17 -15.30
CA HIS A 212 4.59 -1.71 -15.41
C HIS A 212 4.25 -2.17 -16.83
N LYS A 213 3.57 -3.34 -16.92
CA LYS A 213 3.28 -4.00 -18.22
C LYS A 213 2.46 -3.16 -19.18
N SER A 214 1.49 -2.36 -18.71
CA SER A 214 0.68 -1.51 -19.60
C SER A 214 1.50 -0.35 -20.20
N ILE A 215 2.44 0.21 -19.42
CA ILE A 215 3.36 1.26 -19.89
C ILE A 215 4.36 0.70 -20.90
N ILE A 216 4.94 -0.50 -20.61
CA ILE A 216 5.82 -1.19 -21.55
C ILE A 216 5.07 -1.52 -22.87
N LYS A 217 3.81 -1.97 -22.78
CA LYS A 217 2.99 -2.25 -23.96
C LYS A 217 2.78 -0.99 -24.80
N ALA A 218 2.35 0.11 -24.18
CA ALA A 218 2.15 1.39 -24.86
C ALA A 218 3.44 1.92 -25.51
N SER A 219 4.59 1.85 -24.82
CA SER A 219 5.88 2.33 -25.32
C SER A 219 6.46 1.51 -26.48
N ARG A 220 5.92 0.32 -26.76
CA ARG A 220 6.27 -0.47 -27.95
C ARG A 220 5.49 -0.04 -29.20
N VAL A 221 4.36 0.66 -29.01
CA VAL A 221 3.48 1.12 -30.11
C VAL A 221 3.75 2.58 -30.44
N VAL A 222 3.96 3.42 -29.44
CA VAL A 222 4.24 4.85 -29.60
C VAL A 222 5.39 5.28 -28.71
N ASP A 223 6.21 6.24 -29.17
CA ASP A 223 7.21 6.88 -28.33
C ASP A 223 6.53 7.66 -27.20
N VAL A 224 7.05 7.50 -25.99
CA VAL A 224 6.51 8.13 -24.78
C VAL A 224 7.57 8.90 -24.02
N ILE A 225 7.11 9.84 -23.18
CA ILE A 225 7.89 10.46 -22.11
C ILE A 225 7.15 10.31 -20.79
N MET A 226 7.86 10.42 -19.69
CA MET A 226 7.27 10.52 -18.35
C MET A 226 7.45 11.94 -17.84
N LEU A 227 6.35 12.58 -17.44
CA LEU A 227 6.38 13.96 -16.94
C LEU A 227 6.79 13.98 -15.47
N GLU A 228 7.80 14.82 -15.19
CA GLU A 228 8.34 15.02 -13.85
C GLU A 228 7.53 16.07 -13.07
N LEU A 229 7.39 15.88 -11.75
CA LEU A 229 6.91 16.90 -10.81
C LEU A 229 8.08 17.75 -10.31
N SER A 230 7.82 19.03 -10.03
CA SER A 230 8.78 19.83 -9.25
C SER A 230 8.91 19.32 -7.82
N VAL A 231 9.99 19.66 -7.12
CA VAL A 231 10.17 19.33 -5.70
C VAL A 231 8.99 19.83 -4.89
N GLU A 232 8.61 21.10 -5.11
CA GLU A 232 7.53 21.76 -4.40
C GLU A 232 6.16 21.08 -4.67
N ALA A 233 5.85 20.77 -5.94
CA ALA A 233 4.60 20.10 -6.29
C ALA A 233 4.54 18.70 -5.68
N SER A 234 5.61 17.91 -5.74
CA SER A 234 5.63 16.58 -5.12
C SER A 234 5.38 16.64 -3.61
N GLN A 235 5.95 17.65 -2.92
CA GLN A 235 5.72 17.84 -1.49
C GLN A 235 4.28 18.29 -1.18
N LYS A 236 3.71 19.20 -1.98
CA LYS A 236 2.30 19.63 -1.85
C LYS A 236 1.34 18.44 -2.00
N VAL A 237 1.56 17.61 -3.03
CA VAL A 237 0.74 16.41 -3.26
C VAL A 237 0.88 15.42 -2.10
N ALA A 238 2.11 15.13 -1.65
CA ALA A 238 2.38 14.25 -0.51
C ALA A 238 1.65 14.71 0.75
N ASN A 239 1.79 15.98 1.12
CA ASN A 239 1.13 16.57 2.30
C ASN A 239 -0.40 16.50 2.19
N LYS A 240 -0.94 16.72 1.00
CA LYS A 240 -2.40 16.72 0.78
C LYS A 240 -2.99 15.32 0.79
N THR A 241 -2.34 14.37 0.14
CA THR A 241 -2.90 13.04 -0.15
C THR A 241 -2.42 11.94 0.80
N GLY A 242 -1.26 12.11 1.46
CA GLY A 242 -0.60 11.05 2.21
C GLY A 242 0.26 10.12 1.32
N ALA A 243 0.41 10.43 0.03
CA ALA A 243 1.42 9.77 -0.82
C ALA A 243 2.84 10.17 -0.38
N ASP A 244 3.83 9.36 -0.71
CA ASP A 244 5.23 9.64 -0.39
C ASP A 244 5.95 10.30 -1.59
N PRO A 245 6.82 11.31 -1.40
CA PRO A 245 7.73 11.76 -2.45
C PRO A 245 8.57 10.59 -2.97
N TYR A 246 8.69 10.46 -4.28
CA TYR A 246 9.34 9.31 -4.91
C TYR A 246 10.14 9.68 -6.15
N ILE A 247 11.16 8.86 -6.44
CA ILE A 247 11.98 8.96 -7.67
C ILE A 247 11.83 7.66 -8.46
N VAL A 248 11.20 7.73 -9.63
CA VAL A 248 11.26 6.63 -10.60
C VAL A 248 12.64 6.63 -11.23
N LYS A 249 13.37 5.53 -11.04
CA LYS A 249 14.72 5.40 -11.57
C LYS A 249 14.74 5.22 -13.08
N GLN A 250 15.73 5.80 -13.75
CA GLN A 250 15.86 5.73 -15.22
C GLN A 250 15.92 4.29 -15.74
N GLU A 251 16.53 3.37 -14.98
CA GLU A 251 16.62 1.96 -15.35
C GLU A 251 15.27 1.21 -15.30
N SER A 252 14.21 1.83 -14.80
CA SER A 252 12.87 1.23 -14.78
C SER A 252 12.30 1.00 -16.18
N TYR A 253 12.69 1.81 -17.16
CA TYR A 253 12.23 1.68 -18.55
C TYR A 253 13.35 2.00 -19.54
N ALA A 254 13.51 1.18 -20.58
CA ALA A 254 14.58 1.36 -21.58
C ALA A 254 14.54 2.71 -22.33
N TRP A 255 13.37 3.36 -22.40
CA TRP A 255 13.16 4.66 -23.04
C TRP A 255 13.35 5.86 -22.08
N LEU A 256 13.48 5.61 -20.77
CA LEU A 256 13.68 6.66 -19.78
C LEU A 256 15.16 7.04 -19.73
N ASN A 257 15.47 8.32 -19.84
CA ASN A 257 16.85 8.83 -19.95
C ASN A 257 17.35 9.60 -18.72
N LYS A 258 16.48 9.73 -17.71
CA LYS A 258 16.80 10.37 -16.41
C LYS A 258 15.88 9.82 -15.32
N ASP A 259 16.26 10.05 -14.08
CA ASP A 259 15.40 9.84 -12.92
C ASP A 259 14.22 10.82 -12.96
N ILE A 260 13.02 10.38 -12.59
CA ILE A 260 11.78 11.20 -12.62
C ILE A 260 11.22 11.34 -11.21
N ARG A 261 11.11 12.58 -10.73
CA ARG A 261 10.45 12.89 -9.47
C ARG A 261 8.94 12.84 -9.62
N THR A 262 8.30 12.17 -8.67
CA THR A 262 6.86 12.02 -8.56
C THR A 262 6.45 11.79 -7.10
N VAL A 263 5.25 11.28 -6.86
CA VAL A 263 4.81 10.73 -5.58
C VAL A 263 4.45 9.27 -5.76
N ALA A 264 4.58 8.46 -4.69
CA ALA A 264 4.22 7.05 -4.70
C ALA A 264 3.09 6.76 -3.71
N LEU A 265 2.27 5.79 -4.09
CA LEU A 265 1.27 5.19 -3.22
C LEU A 265 1.92 4.07 -2.43
N GLY A 266 1.62 4.05 -1.14
CA GLY A 266 1.89 2.92 -0.25
C GLY A 266 0.64 2.11 -0.01
N ALA A 267 0.79 0.92 0.56
CA ALA A 267 -0.34 0.13 1.05
C ALA A 267 -0.06 -0.43 2.43
N GLU A 268 -1.09 -0.47 3.23
CA GLU A 268 -1.05 -0.90 4.61
C GLU A 268 -1.98 -2.09 4.83
N LEU A 269 -1.57 -2.99 5.70
CA LEU A 269 -2.46 -3.99 6.29
C LEU A 269 -3.11 -3.36 7.52
N VAL A 270 -4.43 -3.25 7.47
CA VAL A 270 -5.22 -2.63 8.53
C VAL A 270 -6.20 -3.62 9.15
N VAL A 271 -6.57 -3.34 10.39
CA VAL A 271 -7.55 -4.08 11.20
C VAL A 271 -8.50 -3.10 11.89
N ASN A 272 -9.63 -3.61 12.39
CA ASN A 272 -10.47 -2.86 13.32
C ASN A 272 -9.76 -2.76 14.68
N ASP A 273 -9.92 -1.64 15.40
CA ASP A 273 -9.31 -1.43 16.72
C ASP A 273 -9.87 -2.37 17.82
N SER A 274 -11.01 -3.00 17.56
CA SER A 274 -11.59 -4.03 18.42
C SER A 274 -10.93 -5.42 18.30
N MET A 275 -10.00 -5.61 17.34
CA MET A 275 -9.22 -6.85 17.25
C MET A 275 -8.48 -7.07 18.58
N SER A 276 -8.41 -8.32 19.08
CA SER A 276 -7.69 -8.59 20.31
C SER A 276 -6.20 -8.29 20.14
N GLU A 277 -5.58 -7.74 21.19
CA GLU A 277 -4.15 -7.41 21.19
C GLU A 277 -3.28 -8.64 20.86
N GLN A 278 -3.66 -9.82 21.38
CA GLN A 278 -2.91 -11.04 21.12
C GLN A 278 -2.98 -11.46 19.65
N ILE A 279 -4.15 -11.37 19.00
CA ILE A 279 -4.29 -11.68 17.57
C ILE A 279 -3.44 -10.72 16.73
N ALA A 280 -3.52 -9.42 17.01
CA ALA A 280 -2.74 -8.42 16.29
C ALA A 280 -1.22 -8.61 16.49
N TYR A 281 -0.79 -8.93 17.72
CA TYR A 281 0.60 -9.28 18.02
C TYR A 281 1.06 -10.49 17.20
N ASP A 282 0.30 -11.58 17.23
CA ASP A 282 0.64 -12.85 16.57
C ASP A 282 0.69 -12.69 15.05
N ILE A 283 -0.25 -11.92 14.46
CA ILE A 283 -0.21 -11.59 13.03
C ILE A 283 1.04 -10.78 12.70
N THR A 284 1.33 -9.72 13.46
CA THR A 284 2.51 -8.87 13.21
C THR A 284 3.79 -9.68 13.31
N LYS A 285 3.92 -10.48 14.37
CA LYS A 285 5.06 -11.39 14.61
C LYS A 285 5.27 -12.32 13.42
N THR A 286 4.23 -13.04 13.03
CA THR A 286 4.38 -14.05 11.97
C THR A 286 4.69 -13.43 10.62
N LEU A 287 4.17 -12.22 10.30
CA LEU A 287 4.50 -11.52 9.07
C LEU A 287 5.98 -11.08 9.03
N VAL A 288 6.52 -10.60 10.14
CA VAL A 288 7.92 -10.18 10.23
C VAL A 288 8.85 -11.41 10.20
N GLU A 289 8.58 -12.43 11.00
CA GLU A 289 9.42 -13.65 11.05
C GLU A 289 9.36 -14.47 9.76
N ASN A 290 8.28 -14.40 9.00
CA ASN A 290 8.08 -15.11 7.75
C ASN A 290 8.00 -14.16 6.53
N ILE A 291 8.70 -13.04 6.59
CA ILE A 291 8.64 -11.96 5.58
C ILE A 291 8.94 -12.46 4.16
N ASP A 292 9.76 -13.52 4.03
CA ASP A 292 10.11 -14.11 2.73
C ASP A 292 8.89 -14.71 2.00
N LYS A 293 7.83 -15.10 2.73
CA LYS A 293 6.55 -15.50 2.12
C LYS A 293 5.89 -14.33 1.40
N MET A 294 6.04 -13.12 1.92
CA MET A 294 5.53 -11.89 1.29
C MET A 294 6.46 -11.39 0.18
N ARG A 295 7.77 -11.48 0.37
CA ARG A 295 8.76 -11.13 -0.67
C ARG A 295 8.65 -12.01 -1.90
N GLY A 296 8.30 -13.30 -1.71
CA GLY A 296 8.20 -14.31 -2.76
C GLY A 296 7.00 -14.13 -3.70
N VAL A 297 5.95 -13.36 -3.33
CA VAL A 297 4.72 -13.27 -4.14
C VAL A 297 4.90 -12.45 -5.42
N HIS A 298 5.82 -11.50 -5.44
CA HIS A 298 6.10 -10.67 -6.61
C HIS A 298 7.49 -10.04 -6.54
N LYS A 299 8.15 -9.88 -7.70
CA LYS A 299 9.51 -9.30 -7.77
C LYS A 299 9.63 -7.93 -7.09
N SER A 300 8.58 -7.09 -7.17
CA SER A 300 8.54 -5.78 -6.52
C SER A 300 8.46 -5.85 -5.00
N MET A 301 8.14 -7.00 -4.42
CA MET A 301 8.08 -7.18 -2.97
C MET A 301 9.42 -7.57 -2.35
N LYS A 302 10.45 -7.80 -3.16
CA LYS A 302 11.80 -8.14 -2.65
C LYS A 302 12.41 -7.06 -1.74
N SER A 303 11.98 -5.81 -1.93
CA SER A 303 12.44 -4.66 -1.13
C SER A 303 11.70 -4.49 0.21
N LEU A 304 10.71 -5.33 0.51
CA LEU A 304 10.02 -5.26 1.81
C LEU A 304 10.99 -5.64 2.93
N THR A 305 11.07 -4.81 3.98
CA THR A 305 11.88 -5.08 5.19
C THR A 305 11.04 -4.94 6.45
N PRO A 306 11.48 -5.52 7.59
CA PRO A 306 10.81 -5.32 8.87
C PRO A 306 10.70 -3.84 9.26
N GLU A 307 11.73 -3.03 8.97
CA GLU A 307 11.74 -1.58 9.22
C GLU A 307 10.66 -0.88 8.40
N MET A 308 10.49 -1.27 7.12
CA MET A 308 9.39 -0.76 6.28
C MET A 308 8.04 -1.12 6.89
N MET A 309 7.85 -2.36 7.34
CA MET A 309 6.58 -2.78 7.94
C MET A 309 6.22 -1.94 9.18
N ALA A 310 7.22 -1.45 9.92
CA ALA A 310 7.08 -0.63 11.11
C ALA A 310 7.14 0.90 10.86
N SER A 311 7.15 1.37 9.58
CA SER A 311 7.42 2.78 9.22
C SER A 311 6.19 3.61 8.81
N GLN A 312 4.97 3.03 8.82
CA GLN A 312 3.78 3.79 8.43
C GLN A 312 3.49 4.94 9.43
N ASN A 313 2.82 6.00 8.97
CA ASN A 313 2.56 7.21 9.75
C ASN A 313 1.16 7.83 9.53
N VAL A 314 0.27 7.14 8.82
CA VAL A 314 -1.06 7.68 8.48
C VAL A 314 -2.06 7.43 9.61
N ILE A 315 -2.05 6.22 10.18
CA ILE A 315 -2.89 5.82 11.32
C ILE A 315 -2.01 5.21 12.42
N GLN A 316 -2.56 5.07 13.62
CA GLN A 316 -1.85 4.39 14.70
C GLN A 316 -1.73 2.90 14.44
N TYR A 317 -0.60 2.30 14.81
CA TYR A 317 -0.49 0.86 14.90
C TYR A 317 -1.45 0.29 15.95
N HIS A 318 -1.90 -0.94 15.74
CA HIS A 318 -2.61 -1.70 16.75
C HIS A 318 -1.71 -1.95 17.98
N PRO A 319 -2.24 -1.90 19.23
CA PRO A 319 -1.41 -2.15 20.43
C PRO A 319 -0.60 -3.45 20.36
N GLY A 320 -1.17 -4.53 19.84
CA GLY A 320 -0.45 -5.79 19.63
C GLY A 320 0.70 -5.68 18.63
N ALA A 321 0.53 -4.91 17.55
CA ALA A 321 1.61 -4.64 16.60
C ALA A 321 2.73 -3.79 17.25
N ILE A 322 2.36 -2.74 18.00
CA ILE A 322 3.30 -1.93 18.76
C ILE A 322 4.12 -2.80 19.72
N ARG A 323 3.47 -3.70 20.46
CA ARG A 323 4.14 -4.60 21.41
C ARG A 323 5.21 -5.43 20.72
N TYR A 324 4.89 -6.07 19.59
CA TYR A 324 5.86 -6.87 18.85
C TYR A 324 6.99 -6.01 18.26
N TYR A 325 6.67 -4.88 17.62
CA TYR A 325 7.70 -4.02 17.04
C TYR A 325 8.66 -3.43 18.09
N LYS A 326 8.18 -3.14 19.31
CA LYS A 326 9.04 -2.74 20.43
C LYS A 326 9.92 -3.89 20.92
N GLU A 327 9.35 -5.09 21.05
CA GLU A 327 10.07 -6.30 21.48
C GLU A 327 11.28 -6.59 20.59
N VAL A 328 11.15 -6.40 19.26
CA VAL A 328 12.22 -6.64 18.30
C VAL A 328 13.02 -5.38 17.95
N GLY A 329 12.78 -4.24 18.62
CA GLY A 329 13.54 -3.00 18.47
C GLY A 329 13.30 -2.22 17.18
N LEU A 330 12.20 -2.47 16.47
CA LEU A 330 11.85 -1.77 15.23
C LEU A 330 11.21 -0.38 15.49
N ILE A 331 10.59 -0.19 16.62
CA ILE A 331 10.08 1.11 17.11
C ILE A 331 10.49 1.33 18.58
N LYS A 332 10.49 2.61 19.01
CA LYS A 332 10.86 3.00 20.39
C LYS A 332 9.69 2.89 21.38
#